data_a23d343da33a819a8eda7527fcac3bdb
#
_entry.id   a23d343da33a819a8eda7527fcac3bdb
#
_cell.length_a   1.000
_cell.length_b   1.000
_cell.length_c   1.000
_cell.angle_alpha   90.00
_cell.angle_beta   90.00
_cell.angle_gamma   90.00
#
_symmetry.space_group_name_H-M   'P 1'
#
loop_
_entity.id
_entity.type
_entity.pdbx_description
1 polymer ?
#
loop_
_entity_poly.entity_id
_entity_poly.type
_entity_poly.pdbx_seq_one_letter_code
_entity_poly.pdbx_strand_id
1 'polypeptide(L)'
;MKPLSAATAACLPLSLCLLAAAPALADPPRSSTTDVLTVATFNASLNRDAPGQLLDDLATADNAQASNVAETIQRVNPDIILINEFDYDATAAAVDLFRTNYLEVPHNGAQPVSYPYSWSGSVNTGVPSGFDLDGDGSTSGPSDAWGFGKFPGQYGFVVYSKYPIKDEQVRTFQHFLWKDMPGALLPTNNDGTGWYSDEALDGFPLSSKTHADLPVDVDGTTIHVLAAHPTPPSFDGAEQRNKKRNFDEIRLWADYVSNRADYLYDDNGARGGLSADANFVILGDYNSDPLDGDSYPGAIDQLLTNSRVLDTAPTSLGGQREAELQGGANLEHRTEPKYDTGDFNDTPRPGNLRIDYVLPNTGTEVEDAGVFWPTREDEAFRLTGLYPFPTSDHRLVWSKLCFPRSLARSEPSPSASHPETPLPSGEGPRLANSGAQSGLLGLVVAAGVGGAILLARYRAYLRSRA
;
A
#
# COMPACT_ATOMS: atom_id res chain seq x y z
N MET A 1 -70.90 -41.29 -71.73
CA MET A 1 -71.31 -40.08 -70.99
C MET A 1 -70.23 -39.84 -69.98
N LYS A 2 -69.48 -38.80 -70.19
CA LYS A 2 -68.38 -38.41 -69.33
C LYS A 2 -68.84 -37.40 -68.24
N PRO A 3 -68.41 -37.51 -66.96
CA PRO A 3 -68.57 -36.37 -66.07
C PRO A 3 -67.31 -35.49 -66.00
N LEU A 4 -67.52 -34.20 -65.80
CA LEU A 4 -66.59 -33.09 -65.66
C LEU A 4 -65.73 -33.25 -64.37
N SER A 5 -64.46 -32.93 -64.55
CA SER A 5 -63.52 -32.66 -63.45
C SER A 5 -63.74 -31.30 -62.86
N ALA A 6 -63.93 -31.22 -61.58
CA ALA A 6 -63.84 -29.93 -60.79
C ALA A 6 -62.42 -29.74 -60.24
N ALA A 7 -61.81 -28.65 -60.56
CA ALA A 7 -60.54 -28.24 -60.00
C ALA A 7 -60.73 -27.50 -58.68
N THR A 8 -60.21 -28.07 -57.63
CA THR A 8 -60.17 -27.44 -56.30
C THR A 8 -58.88 -26.63 -56.15
N ALA A 9 -59.01 -25.29 -55.99
CA ALA A 9 -57.92 -24.40 -55.65
C ALA A 9 -57.59 -24.50 -54.13
N ALA A 10 -56.39 -24.90 -53.81
CA ALA A 10 -55.89 -24.92 -52.44
C ALA A 10 -55.33 -23.53 -52.06
N CYS A 11 -55.99 -22.84 -51.15
CA CYS A 11 -55.46 -21.68 -50.46
C CYS A 11 -54.49 -22.14 -49.33
N LEU A 12 -53.19 -21.79 -49.44
CA LEU A 12 -52.22 -21.88 -48.34
C LEU A 12 -52.38 -20.68 -47.39
N PRO A 13 -52.52 -20.89 -46.08
CA PRO A 13 -52.46 -19.78 -45.12
C PRO A 13 -50.99 -19.38 -44.89
N LEU A 14 -50.69 -18.11 -45.11
CA LEU A 14 -49.43 -17.47 -44.77
C LEU A 14 -49.43 -17.26 -43.25
N SER A 15 -48.75 -18.14 -42.49
CA SER A 15 -48.55 -17.97 -41.05
C SER A 15 -47.47 -16.92 -40.81
N LEU A 16 -47.90 -15.73 -40.38
CA LEU A 16 -47.04 -14.64 -39.92
C LEU A 16 -46.57 -14.99 -38.50
N CYS A 17 -45.33 -15.51 -38.34
CA CYS A 17 -44.69 -15.66 -37.05
C CYS A 17 -44.31 -14.26 -36.50
N LEU A 18 -45.10 -13.71 -35.59
CA LEU A 18 -44.67 -12.62 -34.73
C LEU A 18 -43.65 -13.20 -33.74
N LEU A 19 -42.36 -12.93 -33.96
CA LEU A 19 -41.37 -13.05 -32.89
C LEU A 19 -41.66 -11.94 -31.85
N ALA A 20 -42.31 -12.32 -30.76
CA ALA A 20 -42.33 -11.49 -29.56
C ALA A 20 -40.92 -11.47 -28.97
N ALA A 21 -40.25 -10.30 -29.02
CA ALA A 21 -39.04 -10.07 -28.27
C ALA A 21 -39.38 -10.23 -26.78
N ALA A 22 -38.78 -11.22 -26.12
CA ALA A 22 -38.86 -11.32 -24.66
C ALA A 22 -38.26 -10.05 -24.03
N PRO A 23 -38.90 -9.44 -23.03
CA PRO A 23 -38.29 -8.35 -22.31
C PRO A 23 -36.99 -8.84 -21.70
N ALA A 24 -35.88 -8.14 -21.95
CA ALA A 24 -34.63 -8.35 -21.24
C ALA A 24 -34.95 -8.19 -19.75
N LEU A 25 -34.67 -9.24 -18.98
CA LEU A 25 -34.72 -9.15 -17.52
C LEU A 25 -33.70 -8.08 -17.15
N ALA A 26 -34.17 -6.97 -16.57
CA ALA A 26 -33.25 -5.98 -15.98
C ALA A 26 -32.41 -6.67 -14.91
N ASP A 27 -31.10 -6.51 -14.98
CA ASP A 27 -30.23 -6.97 -13.91
C ASP A 27 -30.74 -6.42 -12.57
N PRO A 28 -30.69 -7.23 -11.50
CA PRO A 28 -31.04 -6.72 -10.18
C PRO A 28 -30.21 -5.48 -9.88
N PRO A 29 -30.77 -4.47 -9.21
CA PRO A 29 -30.01 -3.27 -8.86
C PRO A 29 -28.78 -3.70 -8.06
N ARG A 30 -27.57 -3.34 -8.54
CA ARG A 30 -26.33 -3.57 -7.81
C ARG A 30 -26.41 -2.84 -6.46
N SER A 31 -25.90 -3.48 -5.40
CA SER A 31 -25.73 -2.84 -4.11
C SER A 31 -24.99 -1.49 -4.27
N SER A 32 -25.32 -0.52 -3.45
CA SER A 32 -24.64 0.78 -3.41
C SER A 32 -23.21 0.71 -2.86
N THR A 33 -22.85 -0.42 -2.21
CA THR A 33 -21.54 -0.70 -1.62
C THR A 33 -20.90 -1.94 -2.24
N THR A 34 -19.58 -2.11 -2.04
CA THR A 34 -18.89 -3.39 -2.30
C THR A 34 -19.43 -4.47 -1.36
N ASP A 35 -19.10 -5.72 -1.65
CA ASP A 35 -19.17 -6.76 -0.64
C ASP A 35 -18.19 -6.42 0.49
N VAL A 36 -18.35 -7.10 1.65
CA VAL A 36 -17.48 -6.89 2.81
C VAL A 36 -16.05 -7.30 2.47
N LEU A 37 -15.11 -6.40 2.69
CA LEU A 37 -13.68 -6.63 2.55
C LEU A 37 -13.02 -6.60 3.91
N THR A 38 -12.25 -7.63 4.23
CA THR A 38 -11.34 -7.58 5.39
C THR A 38 -10.01 -6.98 4.95
N VAL A 39 -9.69 -5.79 5.45
CA VAL A 39 -8.44 -5.08 5.15
C VAL A 39 -7.59 -5.03 6.40
N ALA A 40 -6.28 -5.29 6.28
CA ALA A 40 -5.38 -5.38 7.43
C ALA A 40 -4.03 -4.71 7.19
N THR A 41 -3.35 -4.39 8.29
CA THR A 41 -1.94 -4.03 8.35
C THR A 41 -1.24 -4.81 9.45
N PHE A 42 0.03 -5.16 9.23
CA PHE A 42 0.83 -5.86 10.22
C PHE A 42 2.31 -5.50 10.04
N ASN A 43 2.90 -4.81 11.01
CA ASN A 43 4.36 -4.79 11.13
C ASN A 43 4.79 -6.16 11.68
N ALA A 44 5.33 -7.00 10.81
CA ALA A 44 5.61 -8.40 11.13
C ALA A 44 7.04 -8.66 11.57
N SER A 45 7.88 -7.61 11.68
CA SER A 45 9.31 -7.72 12.03
C SER A 45 10.06 -8.78 11.20
N LEU A 46 9.71 -8.87 9.91
CA LEU A 46 10.38 -9.78 8.97
C LEU A 46 11.62 -9.16 8.33
N ASN A 47 12.15 -8.09 8.93
CA ASN A 47 13.45 -7.53 8.61
C ASN A 47 14.58 -8.41 9.16
N ARG A 48 15.76 -8.33 8.54
CA ARG A 48 16.95 -9.09 8.91
C ARG A 48 18.16 -8.19 9.09
N ASP A 49 19.23 -8.77 9.68
CA ASP A 49 20.47 -8.04 9.96
C ASP A 49 21.41 -7.94 8.76
N ALA A 50 21.21 -8.76 7.73
CA ALA A 50 22.05 -8.81 6.54
C ALA A 50 21.23 -8.90 5.25
N PRO A 51 21.72 -8.31 4.14
CA PRO A 51 21.05 -8.35 2.86
C PRO A 51 20.88 -9.78 2.35
N GLY A 52 19.68 -10.14 1.89
CA GLY A 52 19.34 -11.46 1.37
C GLY A 52 19.00 -12.49 2.44
N GLN A 53 19.20 -12.19 3.72
CA GLN A 53 18.93 -13.16 4.81
C GLN A 53 17.44 -13.53 4.89
N LEU A 54 16.52 -12.57 4.65
CA LEU A 54 15.09 -12.90 4.61
C LEU A 54 14.78 -13.89 3.48
N LEU A 55 15.38 -13.68 2.30
CA LEU A 55 15.22 -14.58 1.17
C LEU A 55 15.71 -16.01 1.51
N ASP A 56 16.87 -16.12 2.15
CA ASP A 56 17.42 -17.40 2.60
C ASP A 56 16.51 -18.06 3.65
N ASP A 57 16.02 -17.30 4.63
CA ASP A 57 15.12 -17.78 5.69
C ASP A 57 13.77 -18.26 5.15
N LEU A 58 13.29 -17.68 4.06
CA LEU A 58 12.01 -18.04 3.44
C LEU A 58 12.14 -19.14 2.38
N ALA A 59 13.35 -19.53 2.00
CA ALA A 59 13.59 -20.54 0.96
C ALA A 59 13.04 -21.94 1.33
N THR A 60 12.89 -22.23 2.62
CA THR A 60 12.27 -23.45 3.16
C THR A 60 11.07 -23.07 4.03
N ALA A 61 10.17 -24.01 4.33
CA ALA A 61 8.96 -23.77 5.12
C ALA A 61 9.17 -24.00 6.64
N ASP A 62 10.38 -23.82 7.15
CA ASP A 62 10.76 -24.18 8.53
C ASP A 62 11.17 -22.98 9.41
N ASN A 63 11.10 -21.75 8.91
CA ASN A 63 11.31 -20.55 9.72
C ASN A 63 10.12 -20.35 10.68
N ALA A 64 10.41 -20.44 11.98
CA ALA A 64 9.38 -20.42 13.02
C ALA A 64 8.63 -19.08 13.09
N GLN A 65 9.34 -17.94 12.94
CA GLN A 65 8.72 -16.61 12.94
C GLN A 65 7.79 -16.44 11.74
N ALA A 66 8.27 -16.78 10.53
CA ALA A 66 7.47 -16.67 9.31
C ALA A 66 6.22 -17.56 9.37
N SER A 67 6.32 -18.76 9.97
CA SER A 67 5.17 -19.65 10.21
C SER A 67 4.15 -19.04 11.16
N ASN A 68 4.59 -18.40 12.26
CA ASN A 68 3.70 -17.73 13.21
C ASN A 68 3.05 -16.49 12.60
N VAL A 69 3.79 -15.70 11.81
CA VAL A 69 3.26 -14.55 11.06
C VAL A 69 2.19 -15.01 10.08
N ALA A 70 2.47 -16.07 9.31
CA ALA A 70 1.52 -16.64 8.36
C ALA A 70 0.26 -17.16 9.05
N GLU A 71 0.40 -17.87 10.18
CA GLU A 71 -0.76 -18.34 10.95
C GLU A 71 -1.62 -17.17 11.46
N THR A 72 -1.00 -16.10 11.96
CA THR A 72 -1.71 -14.89 12.39
C THR A 72 -2.54 -14.32 11.24
N ILE A 73 -1.94 -14.20 10.05
CA ILE A 73 -2.63 -13.72 8.84
C ILE A 73 -3.76 -14.69 8.44
N GLN A 74 -3.52 -16.00 8.47
CA GLN A 74 -4.52 -17.01 8.13
C GLN A 74 -5.74 -16.99 9.06
N ARG A 75 -5.54 -16.71 10.35
CA ARG A 75 -6.64 -16.64 11.34
C ARG A 75 -7.54 -15.43 11.12
N VAL A 76 -6.99 -14.31 10.66
CA VAL A 76 -7.76 -13.11 10.30
C VAL A 76 -8.30 -13.22 8.87
N ASN A 77 -7.54 -13.84 7.96
CA ASN A 77 -7.88 -14.07 6.55
C ASN A 77 -8.26 -12.78 5.79
N PRO A 78 -7.42 -11.73 5.82
CA PRO A 78 -7.72 -10.49 5.13
C PRO A 78 -7.78 -10.68 3.62
N ASP A 79 -8.54 -9.80 2.94
CA ASP A 79 -8.61 -9.74 1.49
C ASP A 79 -7.50 -8.88 0.90
N ILE A 80 -7.09 -7.86 1.67
CA ILE A 80 -5.95 -6.98 1.37
C ILE A 80 -5.16 -6.81 2.65
N ILE A 81 -3.85 -7.01 2.61
CA ILE A 81 -2.96 -6.81 3.76
C ILE A 81 -1.68 -6.09 3.36
N LEU A 82 -1.30 -5.08 4.16
CA LEU A 82 0.03 -4.50 4.18
C LEU A 82 0.86 -5.18 5.27
N ILE A 83 2.06 -5.66 4.92
CA ILE A 83 3.04 -6.19 5.87
C ILE A 83 4.24 -5.24 5.87
N ASN A 84 4.42 -4.50 6.96
CA ASN A 84 5.59 -3.65 7.19
C ASN A 84 6.77 -4.47 7.73
N GLU A 85 7.98 -3.94 7.59
CA GLU A 85 9.25 -4.56 7.97
C GLU A 85 9.51 -5.89 7.27
N PHE A 86 9.12 -5.98 6.02
CA PHE A 86 9.47 -7.05 5.10
C PHE A 86 10.61 -6.56 4.21
N ASP A 87 11.81 -7.11 4.36
CA ASP A 87 12.97 -6.65 3.60
C ASP A 87 12.73 -6.73 2.10
N TYR A 88 12.99 -5.63 1.41
CA TYR A 88 12.79 -5.53 -0.02
C TYR A 88 13.83 -6.34 -0.79
N ASP A 89 13.36 -7.13 -1.71
CA ASP A 89 14.14 -7.86 -2.70
C ASP A 89 13.71 -7.45 -4.11
N ALA A 90 14.65 -6.92 -4.90
CA ALA A 90 14.38 -6.41 -6.24
C ALA A 90 13.88 -7.47 -7.23
N THR A 91 13.99 -8.75 -6.89
CA THR A 91 13.48 -9.87 -7.69
C THR A 91 12.08 -10.32 -7.28
N ALA A 92 11.55 -9.77 -6.18
CA ALA A 92 10.32 -10.19 -5.51
C ALA A 92 10.30 -11.67 -5.09
N ALA A 93 11.46 -12.34 -5.06
CA ALA A 93 11.52 -13.77 -4.71
C ALA A 93 11.15 -14.02 -3.24
N ALA A 94 11.52 -13.13 -2.32
CA ALA A 94 11.12 -13.22 -0.92
C ALA A 94 9.59 -13.14 -0.77
N VAL A 95 8.92 -12.28 -1.54
CA VAL A 95 7.46 -12.14 -1.59
C VAL A 95 6.80 -13.44 -2.06
N ASP A 96 7.29 -14.02 -3.15
CA ASP A 96 6.78 -15.30 -3.66
C ASP A 96 7.04 -16.48 -2.71
N LEU A 97 8.21 -16.53 -2.08
CA LEU A 97 8.54 -17.57 -1.12
C LEU A 97 7.69 -17.48 0.15
N PHE A 98 7.46 -16.29 0.69
CA PHE A 98 6.56 -16.14 1.84
C PHE A 98 5.14 -16.59 1.50
N ARG A 99 4.64 -16.22 0.32
CA ARG A 99 3.33 -16.66 -0.16
C ARG A 99 3.25 -18.18 -0.28
N THR A 100 4.18 -18.81 -1.01
CA THR A 100 4.08 -20.24 -1.36
C THR A 100 4.47 -21.18 -0.23
N ASN A 101 5.48 -20.82 0.57
CA ASN A 101 5.99 -21.67 1.63
C ASN A 101 5.30 -21.47 2.98
N TYR A 102 4.59 -20.35 3.18
CA TYR A 102 3.97 -20.04 4.46
C TYR A 102 2.49 -19.70 4.35
N LEU A 103 2.07 -18.71 3.56
CA LEU A 103 0.66 -18.28 3.49
C LEU A 103 -0.24 -19.35 2.87
N GLU A 104 0.24 -20.07 1.85
CA GLU A 104 -0.49 -21.13 1.15
C GLU A 104 -0.32 -22.52 1.81
N VAL A 105 0.38 -22.59 2.95
CA VAL A 105 0.56 -23.81 3.76
C VAL A 105 -0.25 -23.68 5.05
N PRO A 106 -1.05 -24.70 5.47
CA PRO A 106 -1.85 -24.60 6.69
C PRO A 106 -0.98 -24.64 7.94
N HIS A 107 -1.27 -23.77 8.93
CA HIS A 107 -0.56 -23.73 10.21
C HIS A 107 -1.53 -23.97 11.38
N ASN A 108 -1.26 -25.01 12.20
CA ASN A 108 -1.98 -25.32 13.45
C ASN A 108 -3.51 -25.21 13.34
N GLY A 109 -4.10 -25.73 12.24
CA GLY A 109 -5.53 -25.74 11.98
C GLY A 109 -6.06 -24.46 11.31
N ALA A 110 -5.27 -23.41 11.18
CA ALA A 110 -5.61 -22.26 10.33
C ALA A 110 -5.56 -22.68 8.85
N GLN A 111 -6.51 -22.14 8.06
CA GLN A 111 -6.60 -22.49 6.65
C GLN A 111 -5.62 -21.65 5.82
N PRO A 112 -5.01 -22.24 4.76
CA PRO A 112 -4.18 -21.48 3.83
C PRO A 112 -4.94 -20.28 3.27
N VAL A 113 -4.19 -19.20 3.03
CA VAL A 113 -4.70 -18.03 2.31
C VAL A 113 -3.89 -17.83 1.03
N SER A 114 -4.59 -17.60 -0.08
CA SER A 114 -3.95 -17.35 -1.36
C SER A 114 -4.13 -15.89 -1.76
N TYR A 115 -3.01 -15.27 -2.17
CA TYR A 115 -2.99 -13.90 -2.69
C TYR A 115 -2.42 -13.94 -4.11
N PRO A 116 -3.29 -13.95 -5.14
CA PRO A 116 -2.84 -13.94 -6.53
C PRO A 116 -2.08 -12.68 -6.92
N TYR A 117 -2.24 -11.60 -6.15
CA TYR A 117 -1.64 -10.31 -6.44
C TYR A 117 -0.81 -9.84 -5.25
N SER A 118 0.34 -9.26 -5.54
CA SER A 118 1.21 -8.64 -4.55
C SER A 118 1.99 -7.48 -5.15
N TRP A 119 2.36 -6.54 -4.32
CA TRP A 119 3.22 -5.43 -4.70
C TRP A 119 4.26 -5.18 -3.61
N SER A 120 5.51 -4.98 -4.02
CA SER A 120 6.60 -4.50 -3.17
C SER A 120 7.50 -3.60 -4.01
N GLY A 121 7.92 -2.48 -3.45
CA GLY A 121 8.75 -1.49 -4.14
C GLY A 121 10.01 -1.13 -3.36
N SER A 122 10.95 -0.49 -4.03
CA SER A 122 12.18 0.01 -3.41
C SER A 122 11.87 1.03 -2.32
N VAL A 123 12.76 1.11 -1.33
CA VAL A 123 12.65 2.00 -0.17
C VAL A 123 13.96 2.73 0.08
N ASN A 124 13.90 3.83 0.84
CA ASN A 124 15.07 4.66 1.15
C ASN A 124 15.90 4.13 2.33
N THR A 125 15.36 3.19 3.11
CA THR A 125 16.09 2.58 4.22
C THR A 125 17.35 1.88 3.74
N GLY A 126 18.45 2.15 4.41
CA GLY A 126 19.76 1.59 4.10
C GLY A 126 20.43 2.11 2.83
N VAL A 127 19.78 3.04 2.09
CA VAL A 127 20.38 3.69 0.90
C VAL A 127 21.33 4.80 1.37
N PRO A 128 22.65 4.68 1.14
CA PRO A 128 23.62 5.65 1.62
C PRO A 128 23.34 7.06 1.06
N SER A 129 23.28 8.07 1.93
CA SER A 129 23.12 9.46 1.52
C SER A 129 24.44 10.10 1.04
N GLY A 130 25.57 9.68 1.62
CA GLY A 130 26.87 10.32 1.44
C GLY A 130 27.08 11.53 2.34
N PHE A 131 26.15 11.83 3.24
CA PHE A 131 26.18 12.94 4.19
C PHE A 131 26.19 12.41 5.63
N ASP A 132 26.76 13.19 6.55
CA ASP A 132 26.63 13.01 7.99
C ASP A 132 25.24 13.53 8.42
N LEU A 133 24.28 12.62 8.57
CA LEU A 133 22.90 12.99 8.87
C LEU A 133 22.57 12.97 10.36
N ASP A 134 23.38 12.30 11.18
CA ASP A 134 23.17 12.22 12.64
C ASP A 134 24.14 13.09 13.46
N GLY A 135 25.15 13.69 12.81
CA GLY A 135 26.08 14.62 13.43
C GLY A 135 27.20 13.94 14.20
N ASP A 136 27.52 12.66 13.90
CA ASP A 136 28.57 11.90 14.58
C ASP A 136 29.97 12.11 13.96
N GLY A 137 30.08 12.84 12.84
CA GLY A 137 31.31 13.12 12.09
C GLY A 137 31.64 12.03 11.05
N SER A 138 30.81 11.03 10.86
CA SER A 138 30.88 10.04 9.78
C SER A 138 29.90 10.42 8.65
N THR A 139 30.08 9.83 7.47
CA THR A 139 29.10 9.89 6.36
C THR A 139 28.67 8.50 5.94
N SER A 140 28.88 7.52 6.81
CA SER A 140 28.63 6.12 6.52
C SER A 140 28.16 5.39 7.77
N GLY A 141 26.99 4.81 7.69
CA GLY A 141 26.36 4.11 8.79
C GLY A 141 24.88 3.98 8.55
N PRO A 142 24.15 3.22 9.36
CA PRO A 142 22.71 3.10 9.23
C PRO A 142 21.98 4.44 9.40
N SER A 143 22.50 5.34 10.23
CA SER A 143 21.90 6.66 10.49
C SER A 143 22.19 7.68 9.39
N ASP A 144 23.20 7.43 8.52
CA ASP A 144 23.56 8.27 7.37
C ASP A 144 22.90 7.81 6.07
N ALA A 145 22.08 6.79 6.12
CA ALA A 145 21.22 6.41 5.00
C ALA A 145 20.02 7.39 4.90
N TRP A 146 19.44 7.53 3.72
CA TRP A 146 18.23 8.35 3.51
C TRP A 146 17.05 7.92 4.40
N GLY A 147 16.99 6.67 4.81
CA GLY A 147 16.19 6.12 5.89
C GLY A 147 17.04 5.15 6.68
N PHE A 148 16.92 5.13 8.02
CA PHE A 148 17.72 4.25 8.87
C PHE A 148 17.68 2.80 8.38
N GLY A 149 18.86 2.20 8.16
CA GLY A 149 18.98 0.80 7.75
C GLY A 149 20.43 0.41 7.48
N LYS A 150 20.76 -0.87 7.69
CA LYS A 150 22.11 -1.43 7.53
C LYS A 150 22.45 -1.72 6.06
N PHE A 151 21.43 -1.89 5.22
CA PHE A 151 21.58 -2.17 3.78
C PHE A 151 20.35 -1.69 3.02
N PRO A 152 20.50 -1.35 1.71
CA PRO A 152 19.36 -0.93 0.89
C PRO A 152 18.25 -1.98 0.85
N GLY A 153 17.03 -1.56 1.19
CA GLY A 153 15.85 -2.41 1.20
C GLY A 153 15.46 -2.97 2.57
N GLN A 154 16.30 -2.81 3.61
CA GLN A 154 15.92 -3.21 4.97
C GLN A 154 14.67 -2.46 5.42
N TYR A 155 13.78 -3.10 6.21
CA TYR A 155 12.52 -2.52 6.69
C TYR A 155 11.55 -2.09 5.58
N GLY A 156 11.60 -2.72 4.41
CA GLY A 156 10.63 -2.51 3.34
C GLY A 156 9.23 -2.97 3.71
N PHE A 157 8.36 -3.07 2.73
CA PHE A 157 7.02 -3.61 2.93
C PHE A 157 6.47 -4.29 1.68
N VAL A 158 5.44 -5.12 1.88
CA VAL A 158 4.70 -5.79 0.82
C VAL A 158 3.20 -5.65 1.04
N VAL A 159 2.46 -5.44 -0.03
CA VAL A 159 0.99 -5.55 -0.05
C VAL A 159 0.62 -6.84 -0.75
N TYR A 160 -0.19 -7.67 -0.10
CA TYR A 160 -0.84 -8.83 -0.72
C TYR A 160 -2.33 -8.55 -0.90
N SER A 161 -2.89 -9.00 -2.02
CA SER A 161 -4.29 -8.79 -2.34
C SER A 161 -4.92 -10.02 -3.01
N LYS A 162 -6.18 -10.33 -2.66
CA LYS A 162 -7.02 -11.28 -3.39
C LYS A 162 -7.59 -10.69 -4.68
N TYR A 163 -7.51 -9.35 -4.82
CA TYR A 163 -8.02 -8.59 -5.96
C TYR A 163 -6.90 -7.99 -6.79
N PRO A 164 -7.12 -7.75 -8.10
CA PRO A 164 -6.09 -7.20 -8.97
C PRO A 164 -5.56 -5.84 -8.52
N ILE A 165 -4.25 -5.71 -8.42
CA ILE A 165 -3.57 -4.43 -8.27
C ILE A 165 -3.32 -3.86 -9.67
N LYS A 166 -3.65 -2.58 -9.89
CA LYS A 166 -3.44 -1.90 -11.18
C LYS A 166 -2.01 -1.34 -11.24
N ASP A 167 -1.04 -2.21 -11.45
CA ASP A 167 0.40 -1.89 -11.35
C ASP A 167 0.80 -0.65 -12.15
N GLU A 168 0.23 -0.47 -13.34
CA GLU A 168 0.53 0.69 -14.20
C GLU A 168 -0.01 2.03 -13.66
N GLN A 169 -0.88 1.99 -12.63
CA GLN A 169 -1.45 3.16 -11.98
C GLN A 169 -0.89 3.40 -10.57
N VAL A 170 0.03 2.54 -10.14
CA VAL A 170 0.70 2.70 -8.84
C VAL A 170 1.49 4.00 -8.83
N ARG A 171 1.35 4.77 -7.76
CA ARG A 171 2.14 5.98 -7.51
C ARG A 171 3.01 5.78 -6.28
N THR A 172 4.30 6.05 -6.42
CA THR A 172 5.25 6.03 -5.31
C THR A 172 5.84 7.41 -5.08
N PHE A 173 6.13 7.74 -3.83
CA PHE A 173 6.70 9.02 -3.41
C PHE A 173 8.02 8.80 -2.68
N GLN A 174 8.84 7.86 -3.18
CA GLN A 174 10.13 7.52 -2.61
C GLN A 174 11.09 8.71 -2.68
N HIS A 175 11.06 9.46 -3.79
CA HIS A 175 12.00 10.54 -4.07
C HIS A 175 11.40 11.95 -3.90
N PHE A 176 10.18 12.07 -3.35
CA PHE A 176 9.63 13.39 -3.01
C PHE A 176 10.51 14.06 -1.96
N LEU A 177 11.05 15.24 -2.25
CA LEU A 177 12.01 15.91 -1.37
C LEU A 177 11.31 16.55 -0.16
N TRP A 178 11.85 16.33 1.03
CA TRP A 178 11.29 16.89 2.27
C TRP A 178 11.18 18.42 2.21
N LYS A 179 12.21 19.10 1.71
CA LYS A 179 12.22 20.55 1.56
C LYS A 179 11.15 21.14 0.63
N ASP A 180 10.62 20.32 -0.29
CA ASP A 180 9.59 20.73 -1.25
C ASP A 180 8.19 20.71 -0.66
N MET A 181 8.01 20.17 0.54
CA MET A 181 6.76 20.24 1.28
C MET A 181 6.57 21.65 1.85
N PRO A 182 5.48 22.38 1.52
CA PRO A 182 5.25 23.73 2.05
C PRO A 182 5.18 23.73 3.57
N GLY A 183 6.05 24.49 4.23
CA GLY A 183 6.14 24.53 5.70
C GLY A 183 6.66 23.24 6.33
N ALA A 184 7.54 22.51 5.63
CA ALA A 184 8.23 21.34 6.15
C ALA A 184 8.90 21.63 7.50
N LEU A 185 8.77 20.69 8.45
CA LEU A 185 9.36 20.77 9.78
C LEU A 185 10.85 20.39 9.75
N LEU A 186 11.64 21.02 8.89
CA LEU A 186 13.07 20.73 8.81
C LEU A 186 13.75 20.96 10.17
N PRO A 187 14.61 20.02 10.62
CA PRO A 187 15.25 20.13 11.92
C PRO A 187 16.27 21.28 11.95
N THR A 188 16.43 21.89 13.11
CA THR A 188 17.34 23.02 13.34
C THR A 188 18.19 22.79 14.57
N ASN A 189 19.39 23.36 14.57
CA ASN A 189 20.25 23.48 15.73
C ASN A 189 19.65 24.47 16.76
N ASN A 190 20.18 24.46 17.98
CA ASN A 190 19.74 25.34 19.06
C ASN A 190 19.93 26.83 18.74
N ASP A 191 20.84 27.18 17.84
CA ASP A 191 21.10 28.54 17.38
C ASP A 191 20.20 28.98 16.23
N GLY A 192 19.31 28.10 15.78
CA GLY A 192 18.35 28.35 14.67
C GLY A 192 18.93 28.07 13.27
N THR A 193 20.17 27.62 13.15
CA THR A 193 20.71 27.16 11.87
C THR A 193 20.10 25.80 11.47
N GLY A 194 20.08 25.48 10.17
CA GLY A 194 19.64 24.17 9.68
C GLY A 194 20.49 23.04 10.28
N TRP A 195 19.86 21.91 10.62
CA TRP A 195 20.57 20.70 11.03
C TRP A 195 21.30 20.05 9.86
N TYR A 196 20.58 19.89 8.73
CA TYR A 196 21.16 19.39 7.49
C TYR A 196 21.74 20.52 6.65
N SER A 197 22.79 20.23 5.89
CA SER A 197 23.31 21.17 4.88
C SER A 197 22.33 21.34 3.72
N ASP A 198 22.45 22.45 2.98
CA ASP A 198 21.62 22.68 1.79
C ASP A 198 21.84 21.59 0.73
N GLU A 199 23.09 21.12 0.56
CA GLU A 199 23.44 20.03 -0.35
C GLU A 199 22.78 18.71 0.06
N ALA A 200 22.68 18.39 1.35
CA ALA A 200 21.98 17.23 1.82
C ALA A 200 20.47 17.35 1.54
N LEU A 201 19.87 18.51 1.81
CA LEU A 201 18.45 18.78 1.56
C LEU A 201 18.09 18.76 0.08
N ASP A 202 19.03 19.03 -0.82
CA ASP A 202 18.80 18.92 -2.28
C ASP A 202 18.54 17.48 -2.74
N GLY A 203 18.92 16.50 -1.95
CA GLY A 203 18.67 15.08 -2.20
C GLY A 203 17.83 14.36 -1.15
N PHE A 204 17.42 15.05 -0.06
CA PHE A 204 16.78 14.40 1.09
C PHE A 204 15.31 14.04 0.82
N PRO A 205 14.96 12.75 0.63
CA PRO A 205 13.58 12.36 0.43
C PRO A 205 12.80 12.46 1.74
N LEU A 206 11.55 12.90 1.69
CA LEU A 206 10.67 12.92 2.87
C LEU A 206 10.46 11.52 3.41
N SER A 207 10.08 10.56 2.55
CA SER A 207 9.80 9.19 2.96
C SER A 207 11.06 8.45 3.41
N SER A 208 11.08 7.93 4.62
CA SER A 208 12.18 7.10 5.10
C SER A 208 12.20 5.71 4.44
N LYS A 209 11.02 5.21 4.06
CA LYS A 209 10.83 4.04 3.21
C LYS A 209 10.33 4.51 1.85
N THR A 210 9.07 4.33 1.58
CA THR A 210 8.31 4.97 0.50
C THR A 210 6.87 5.14 0.93
N HIS A 211 6.15 6.09 0.34
CA HIS A 211 4.69 6.12 0.35
C HIS A 211 4.21 5.56 -0.98
N ALA A 212 3.25 4.65 -0.96
CA ALA A 212 2.73 4.01 -2.16
C ALA A 212 1.20 4.06 -2.20
N ASP A 213 0.64 4.59 -3.29
CA ASP A 213 -0.77 4.51 -3.63
C ASP A 213 -0.96 3.37 -4.62
N LEU A 214 -1.65 2.33 -4.19
CA LEU A 214 -1.88 1.09 -4.92
C LEU A 214 -3.37 0.97 -5.27
N PRO A 215 -3.79 1.31 -6.50
CA PRO A 215 -5.17 1.12 -6.90
C PRO A 215 -5.51 -0.36 -7.07
N VAL A 216 -6.45 -0.86 -6.25
CA VAL A 216 -6.95 -2.24 -6.28
C VAL A 216 -8.33 -2.27 -6.90
N ASP A 217 -8.57 -3.20 -7.82
CA ASP A 217 -9.87 -3.39 -8.48
C ASP A 217 -10.72 -4.42 -7.74
N VAL A 218 -11.68 -3.94 -6.98
CA VAL A 218 -12.63 -4.79 -6.26
C VAL A 218 -13.94 -4.81 -7.04
N ASP A 219 -14.11 -5.82 -7.89
CA ASP A 219 -15.32 -6.04 -8.70
C ASP A 219 -15.78 -4.80 -9.49
N GLY A 220 -14.81 -4.10 -10.08
CA GLY A 220 -15.03 -2.89 -10.86
C GLY A 220 -15.08 -1.59 -10.03
N THR A 221 -14.88 -1.66 -8.71
CA THR A 221 -14.68 -0.51 -7.84
C THR A 221 -13.21 -0.37 -7.51
N THR A 222 -12.61 0.77 -7.84
CA THR A 222 -11.21 1.03 -7.47
C THR A 222 -11.13 1.51 -6.02
N ILE A 223 -10.28 0.84 -5.23
CA ILE A 223 -9.93 1.23 -3.87
C ILE A 223 -8.43 1.51 -3.85
N HIS A 224 -8.04 2.71 -3.46
CA HIS A 224 -6.65 3.12 -3.31
C HIS A 224 -6.11 2.65 -1.96
N VAL A 225 -5.18 1.70 -1.95
CA VAL A 225 -4.45 1.29 -0.75
C VAL A 225 -3.26 2.22 -0.58
N LEU A 226 -3.33 3.10 0.43
CA LEU A 226 -2.31 4.09 0.74
C LEU A 226 -1.37 3.51 1.80
N ALA A 227 -0.30 2.89 1.34
CA ALA A 227 0.66 2.18 2.19
C ALA A 227 1.83 3.08 2.59
N ALA A 228 2.17 3.10 3.88
CA ALA A 228 3.34 3.80 4.40
C ALA A 228 3.90 3.13 5.66
N HIS A 229 5.12 3.52 6.00
CA HIS A 229 5.77 3.22 7.27
C HIS A 229 6.67 4.40 7.64
N PRO A 230 6.11 5.47 8.24
CA PRO A 230 6.84 6.65 8.68
C PRO A 230 7.98 6.35 9.65
N THR A 231 8.94 7.26 9.73
CA THR A 231 10.08 7.20 10.65
C THR A 231 9.61 7.06 12.10
N PRO A 232 10.17 6.14 12.92
CA PRO A 232 9.94 6.14 14.36
C PRO A 232 10.34 7.49 14.99
N PRO A 233 9.47 8.14 15.78
CA PRO A 233 9.74 9.47 16.36
C PRO A 233 10.63 9.40 17.60
N SER A 234 11.59 8.52 17.60
CA SER A 234 12.49 8.21 18.72
C SER A 234 13.94 8.40 18.32
N PHE A 235 14.85 8.26 19.27
CA PHE A 235 16.30 8.37 19.06
C PHE A 235 16.77 9.76 18.60
N ASP A 236 16.05 10.81 19.01
CA ASP A 236 16.32 12.20 18.67
C ASP A 236 17.14 12.91 19.74
N GLY A 237 17.94 13.88 19.29
CA GLY A 237 18.48 14.95 20.12
C GLY A 237 17.53 16.16 20.21
N ALA A 238 18.11 17.32 20.53
CA ALA A 238 17.33 18.57 20.63
C ALA A 238 16.76 19.04 19.28
N GLU A 239 17.36 18.63 18.17
CA GLU A 239 16.95 18.91 16.80
C GLU A 239 15.63 18.27 16.41
N GLN A 240 15.25 17.14 17.07
CA GLN A 240 14.00 16.38 16.86
C GLN A 240 13.80 15.93 15.40
N ARG A 241 14.85 15.48 14.72
CA ARG A 241 14.82 15.17 13.29
C ARG A 241 13.83 14.06 12.96
N ASN A 242 13.78 12.98 13.74
CA ASN A 242 12.88 11.85 13.50
C ASN A 242 11.43 12.21 13.79
N LYS A 243 11.14 12.90 14.90
CA LYS A 243 9.80 13.39 15.26
C LYS A 243 9.22 14.29 14.19
N LYS A 244 10.01 15.23 13.68
CA LYS A 244 9.61 16.18 12.64
C LYS A 244 9.41 15.50 11.30
N ARG A 245 10.26 14.52 10.95
CA ARG A 245 10.11 13.74 9.74
C ARG A 245 8.87 12.88 9.80
N ASN A 246 8.63 12.15 10.90
CA ASN A 246 7.41 11.37 11.14
C ASN A 246 6.16 12.23 10.94
N PHE A 247 6.13 13.43 11.54
CA PHE A 247 5.01 14.36 11.39
C PHE A 247 4.74 14.71 9.92
N ASP A 248 5.78 15.05 9.14
CA ASP A 248 5.63 15.43 7.74
C ASP A 248 5.36 14.21 6.83
N GLU A 249 5.88 13.02 7.16
CA GLU A 249 5.54 11.77 6.48
C GLU A 249 4.03 11.43 6.66
N ILE A 250 3.49 11.61 7.86
CA ILE A 250 2.04 11.45 8.12
C ILE A 250 1.23 12.49 7.36
N ARG A 251 1.70 13.75 7.34
CA ARG A 251 1.08 14.85 6.63
C ARG A 251 0.96 14.58 5.12
N LEU A 252 1.90 13.86 4.52
CA LEU A 252 1.83 13.54 3.10
C LEU A 252 0.49 12.90 2.74
N TRP A 253 0.05 11.86 3.47
CA TRP A 253 -1.26 11.25 3.22
C TRP A 253 -2.42 12.16 3.60
N ALA A 254 -2.31 12.94 4.69
CA ALA A 254 -3.36 13.88 5.07
C ALA A 254 -3.62 14.93 3.99
N ASP A 255 -2.57 15.43 3.34
CA ASP A 255 -2.68 16.38 2.22
C ASP A 255 -3.08 15.65 0.92
N TYR A 256 -2.59 14.43 0.68
CA TYR A 256 -2.88 13.62 -0.51
C TYR A 256 -4.37 13.28 -0.65
N VAL A 257 -5.02 12.90 0.45
CA VAL A 257 -6.45 12.60 0.45
C VAL A 257 -7.33 13.83 0.54
N SER A 258 -6.75 14.97 0.90
CA SER A 258 -7.43 16.27 0.96
C SER A 258 -7.09 17.10 -0.29
N ASN A 259 -7.87 18.08 -0.63
CA ASN A 259 -7.56 18.96 -1.77
C ASN A 259 -6.41 19.96 -1.44
N ARG A 260 -5.25 19.44 -1.00
CA ARG A 260 -4.07 20.22 -0.57
C ARG A 260 -2.75 19.66 -1.11
N ALA A 261 -2.81 18.79 -2.09
CA ALA A 261 -1.67 18.03 -2.57
C ALA A 261 -1.04 18.57 -3.87
N ASP A 262 -1.37 19.78 -4.33
CA ASP A 262 -0.87 20.35 -5.60
C ASP A 262 0.68 20.40 -5.67
N TYR A 263 1.34 20.47 -4.52
CA TYR A 263 2.80 20.49 -4.41
C TYR A 263 3.42 19.09 -4.51
N LEU A 264 2.67 18.02 -4.19
CA LEU A 264 3.16 16.66 -4.24
C LEU A 264 3.43 16.23 -5.68
N TYR A 265 4.52 15.53 -5.88
CA TYR A 265 4.86 14.83 -7.12
C TYR A 265 5.33 13.41 -6.79
N ASP A 266 4.90 12.45 -7.60
CA ASP A 266 5.36 11.07 -7.49
C ASP A 266 6.68 10.84 -8.25
N ASP A 267 7.22 9.65 -8.14
CA ASP A 267 8.51 9.29 -8.74
C ASP A 267 8.48 9.30 -10.27
N ASN A 268 7.29 9.33 -10.90
CA ASN A 268 7.08 9.50 -12.34
C ASN A 268 6.83 10.98 -12.73
N GLY A 269 6.79 11.89 -11.75
CA GLY A 269 6.56 13.31 -11.95
C GLY A 269 5.09 13.73 -12.07
N ALA A 270 4.14 12.80 -11.87
CA ALA A 270 2.72 13.16 -11.81
C ALA A 270 2.40 13.91 -10.52
N ARG A 271 1.62 15.01 -10.62
CA ARG A 271 1.34 15.91 -9.51
C ARG A 271 -0.06 15.73 -8.94
N GLY A 272 -0.23 16.18 -7.70
CA GLY A 272 -1.51 16.22 -7.00
C GLY A 272 -1.84 14.95 -6.22
N GLY A 273 -2.96 14.96 -5.50
CA GLY A 273 -3.47 13.87 -4.67
C GLY A 273 -4.64 13.13 -5.31
N LEU A 274 -5.41 12.44 -4.47
CA LEU A 274 -6.59 11.70 -4.87
C LEU A 274 -7.75 12.63 -5.23
N SER A 275 -8.59 12.18 -6.17
CA SER A 275 -9.87 12.85 -6.46
C SER A 275 -10.79 12.83 -5.23
N ALA A 276 -11.71 13.79 -5.17
CA ALA A 276 -12.59 13.96 -4.00
C ALA A 276 -13.55 12.76 -3.79
N ASP A 277 -13.84 12.03 -4.84
CA ASP A 277 -14.76 10.88 -4.88
C ASP A 277 -14.04 9.52 -4.85
N ALA A 278 -12.69 9.50 -4.72
CA ALA A 278 -11.93 8.26 -4.65
C ALA A 278 -12.18 7.53 -3.34
N ASN A 279 -12.38 6.20 -3.44
CA ASN A 279 -12.31 5.30 -2.30
C ASN A 279 -10.86 5.02 -1.95
N PHE A 280 -10.53 5.05 -0.68
CA PHE A 280 -9.19 4.72 -0.20
C PHE A 280 -9.22 4.08 1.18
N VAL A 281 -8.12 3.42 1.52
CA VAL A 281 -7.78 2.99 2.86
C VAL A 281 -6.30 3.27 3.12
N ILE A 282 -6.00 3.98 4.20
CA ILE A 282 -4.64 4.25 4.66
C ILE A 282 -4.22 3.11 5.59
N LEU A 283 -3.09 2.48 5.29
CA LEU A 283 -2.56 1.31 6.01
C LEU A 283 -1.11 1.55 6.44
N GLY A 284 -0.75 1.09 7.62
CA GLY A 284 0.64 1.03 8.05
C GLY A 284 0.88 1.13 9.55
N ASP A 285 2.12 0.93 9.90
CA ASP A 285 2.71 1.37 11.15
C ASP A 285 3.12 2.83 11.02
N TYR A 286 2.40 3.71 11.69
CA TYR A 286 2.64 5.16 11.66
C TYR A 286 3.57 5.64 12.76
N ASN A 287 3.98 4.72 13.66
CA ASN A 287 4.86 5.03 14.78
C ASN A 287 4.39 6.22 15.63
N SER A 288 3.09 6.47 15.69
CA SER A 288 2.50 7.66 16.33
C SER A 288 1.19 7.33 17.03
N ASP A 289 1.21 7.41 18.35
CA ASP A 289 0.01 7.35 19.20
C ASP A 289 -0.59 8.76 19.32
N PRO A 290 -1.93 8.93 19.37
CA PRO A 290 -2.56 10.24 19.45
C PRO A 290 -2.29 11.00 20.75
N LEU A 291 -2.02 10.32 21.87
CA LEU A 291 -1.93 10.92 23.19
C LEU A 291 -0.62 10.57 23.92
N ASP A 292 0.04 9.49 23.56
CA ASP A 292 1.16 8.92 24.28
C ASP A 292 2.40 8.72 23.38
N GLY A 293 3.50 8.25 23.94
CA GLY A 293 4.73 8.04 23.20
C GLY A 293 5.51 9.34 22.91
N ASP A 294 6.38 9.28 21.93
CA ASP A 294 7.37 10.32 21.64
C ASP A 294 7.07 11.18 20.40
N SER A 295 5.90 11.00 19.78
CA SER A 295 5.53 11.69 18.54
C SER A 295 5.58 13.21 18.66
N TYR A 296 5.82 13.88 17.54
CA TYR A 296 5.59 15.33 17.48
C TYR A 296 4.11 15.61 17.74
N PRO A 297 3.77 16.64 18.55
CA PRO A 297 2.39 16.90 18.93
C PRO A 297 1.43 17.00 17.73
N GLY A 298 0.37 16.22 17.74
CA GLY A 298 -0.64 16.19 16.69
C GLY A 298 -0.24 15.45 15.42
N ALA A 299 0.83 14.64 15.43
CA ALA A 299 1.30 13.95 14.24
C ALA A 299 0.19 13.08 13.62
N ILE A 300 -0.30 12.08 14.33
CA ILE A 300 -1.36 11.19 13.79
C ILE A 300 -2.73 11.86 13.74
N ASP A 301 -2.96 12.91 14.53
CA ASP A 301 -4.21 13.68 14.50
C ASP A 301 -4.47 14.31 13.14
N GLN A 302 -3.41 14.55 12.33
CA GLN A 302 -3.55 15.00 10.95
C GLN A 302 -4.40 14.05 10.09
N LEU A 303 -4.41 12.76 10.42
CA LEU A 303 -5.24 11.73 9.80
C LEU A 303 -6.54 11.51 10.60
N LEU A 304 -6.45 11.30 11.92
CA LEU A 304 -7.60 10.94 12.75
C LEU A 304 -8.68 12.05 12.80
N THR A 305 -8.29 13.32 12.62
CA THR A 305 -9.23 14.46 12.57
C THR A 305 -9.54 14.94 11.14
N ASN A 306 -8.99 14.26 10.13
CA ASN A 306 -9.25 14.64 8.73
C ASN A 306 -10.68 14.30 8.33
N SER A 307 -11.40 15.26 7.77
CA SER A 307 -12.81 15.08 7.40
C SER A 307 -13.06 14.03 6.31
N ARG A 308 -12.03 13.58 5.59
CA ARG A 308 -12.11 12.51 4.60
C ARG A 308 -11.73 11.15 5.13
N VAL A 309 -11.18 11.08 6.33
CA VAL A 309 -10.68 9.85 6.96
C VAL A 309 -11.65 9.39 8.03
N LEU A 310 -11.92 8.10 8.10
CA LEU A 310 -12.71 7.46 9.13
C LEU A 310 -11.79 6.62 10.01
N ASP A 311 -11.77 6.92 11.32
CA ASP A 311 -11.12 6.05 12.30
C ASP A 311 -12.00 4.83 12.60
N THR A 312 -11.55 3.64 12.25
CA THR A 312 -12.26 2.38 12.55
C THR A 312 -12.16 1.97 14.01
N ALA A 313 -11.24 2.57 14.77
CA ALA A 313 -11.03 2.38 16.20
C ALA A 313 -10.96 0.89 16.61
N PRO A 314 -10.10 0.05 15.97
CA PRO A 314 -9.99 -1.37 16.28
C PRO A 314 -9.56 -1.60 17.72
N THR A 315 -10.09 -2.65 18.34
CA THR A 315 -9.82 -2.95 19.76
C THR A 315 -9.44 -4.40 19.99
N SER A 316 -8.77 -4.67 21.12
CA SER A 316 -8.56 -6.01 21.65
C SER A 316 -8.72 -6.09 23.16
N LEU A 317 -9.19 -7.23 23.64
CA LEU A 317 -9.16 -7.53 25.06
C LEU A 317 -7.73 -7.83 25.53
N GLY A 318 -6.90 -8.40 24.65
CA GLY A 318 -5.49 -8.72 24.95
C GLY A 318 -4.68 -7.46 25.28
N GLY A 319 -4.73 -6.42 24.43
CA GLY A 319 -4.04 -5.14 24.69
C GLY A 319 -4.43 -4.55 26.04
N GLN A 320 -5.76 -4.51 26.35
CA GLN A 320 -6.22 -4.05 27.64
C GLN A 320 -5.63 -4.87 28.81
N ARG A 321 -5.62 -6.21 28.69
CA ARG A 321 -5.12 -7.10 29.75
C ARG A 321 -3.60 -7.04 29.90
N GLU A 322 -2.87 -6.99 28.81
CA GLU A 322 -1.42 -6.91 28.86
C GLU A 322 -0.96 -5.59 29.49
N ALA A 323 -1.54 -4.46 29.14
CA ALA A 323 -1.22 -3.16 29.78
C ALA A 323 -1.44 -3.19 31.29
N GLU A 324 -2.56 -3.81 31.77
CA GLU A 324 -2.83 -3.98 33.20
C GLU A 324 -1.78 -4.86 33.92
N LEU A 325 -1.32 -5.94 33.23
CA LEU A 325 -0.38 -6.90 33.80
C LEU A 325 1.07 -6.43 33.76
N GLN A 326 1.45 -5.70 32.72
CA GLN A 326 2.81 -5.16 32.54
C GLN A 326 3.05 -3.95 33.43
N GLY A 327 2.05 -3.07 33.58
CA GLY A 327 2.16 -1.87 34.41
C GLY A 327 3.14 -0.85 33.83
N GLY A 328 4.06 -0.31 34.64
CA GLY A 328 5.07 0.63 34.16
C GLY A 328 4.49 1.86 33.47
N ALA A 329 4.98 2.19 32.28
CA ALA A 329 4.51 3.33 31.50
C ALA A 329 3.02 3.24 31.13
N ASN A 330 2.48 2.03 30.94
CA ASN A 330 1.09 1.79 30.59
C ASN A 330 0.09 2.39 31.60
N LEU A 331 0.49 2.49 32.88
CA LEU A 331 -0.37 3.07 33.93
C LEU A 331 -0.50 4.61 33.84
N GLU A 332 0.37 5.24 33.05
CA GLU A 332 0.39 6.70 32.85
C GLU A 332 -0.21 7.12 31.50
N HIS A 333 -0.53 6.14 30.64
CA HIS A 333 -1.08 6.38 29.31
C HIS A 333 -2.49 6.96 29.39
N ARG A 334 -2.82 7.79 28.39
CA ARG A 334 -4.13 8.44 28.22
C ARG A 334 -4.96 7.78 27.13
N THR A 335 -4.31 7.15 26.16
CA THR A 335 -4.97 6.26 25.20
C THR A 335 -5.47 5.03 25.95
N GLU A 336 -6.74 4.65 25.75
CA GLU A 336 -7.28 3.44 26.40
C GLU A 336 -6.55 2.22 25.84
N PRO A 337 -5.99 1.33 26.70
CA PRO A 337 -5.14 0.21 26.29
C PRO A 337 -5.80 -0.80 25.35
N LYS A 338 -7.12 -0.81 25.26
CA LYS A 338 -7.83 -1.67 24.27
C LYS A 338 -7.50 -1.31 22.81
N TYR A 339 -7.00 -0.09 22.56
CA TYR A 339 -6.61 0.39 21.22
C TYR A 339 -5.15 0.11 20.89
N ASP A 340 -4.33 -0.33 21.86
CA ASP A 340 -2.91 -0.59 21.67
C ASP A 340 -2.69 -1.64 20.59
N THR A 341 -1.67 -1.41 19.76
CA THR A 341 -1.28 -2.27 18.64
C THR A 341 0.18 -2.69 18.70
N GLY A 342 1.01 -2.00 19.49
CA GLY A 342 2.40 -2.32 19.77
C GLY A 342 2.63 -2.57 21.26
N ASP A 343 3.56 -3.49 21.57
CA ASP A 343 3.93 -3.97 22.91
C ASP A 343 5.43 -3.70 23.12
N PHE A 344 5.74 -2.55 23.69
CA PHE A 344 7.12 -2.09 23.86
C PHE A 344 7.54 -2.11 25.34
N ASN A 345 8.79 -1.70 25.60
CA ASN A 345 9.32 -1.69 26.96
C ASN A 345 8.48 -0.83 27.91
N ASP A 346 8.06 -1.41 29.03
CA ASP A 346 7.29 -0.71 30.05
C ASP A 346 8.18 0.12 31.00
N THR A 347 9.47 -0.25 31.08
CA THR A 347 10.45 0.42 31.94
C THR A 347 11.86 0.26 31.34
N PRO A 348 12.51 1.32 30.85
CA PRO A 348 11.93 2.65 30.64
C PRO A 348 10.87 2.65 29.52
N ARG A 349 10.09 3.74 29.41
CA ARG A 349 9.08 3.97 28.35
C ARG A 349 9.52 3.43 26.97
N PRO A 350 8.57 3.22 25.97
CA PRO A 350 7.26 3.92 25.94
C PRO A 350 6.06 3.17 26.52
N GLY A 351 6.10 1.85 26.76
CA GLY A 351 4.92 1.04 27.04
C GLY A 351 4.15 0.70 25.77
N ASN A 352 2.92 0.18 25.93
CA ASN A 352 2.07 -0.18 24.79
C ASN A 352 1.48 1.06 24.13
N LEU A 353 1.40 1.06 22.79
CA LEU A 353 0.93 2.21 22.02
C LEU A 353 -0.01 1.79 20.90
N ARG A 354 -0.90 2.71 20.50
CA ARG A 354 -1.68 2.62 19.26
C ARG A 354 -0.91 3.28 18.12
N ILE A 355 -0.25 2.49 17.27
CA ILE A 355 0.61 3.02 16.21
C ILE A 355 0.36 2.42 14.83
N ASP A 356 -0.40 1.32 14.75
CA ASP A 356 -0.79 0.68 13.50
C ASP A 356 -2.24 1.01 13.16
N TYR A 357 -2.51 1.38 11.91
CA TYR A 357 -3.81 1.94 11.53
C TYR A 357 -4.37 1.34 10.25
N VAL A 358 -5.72 1.16 10.25
CA VAL A 358 -6.56 0.90 9.08
C VAL A 358 -7.60 2.02 9.00
N LEU A 359 -7.40 2.99 8.13
CA LEU A 359 -8.19 4.22 8.07
C LEU A 359 -8.82 4.38 6.67
N PRO A 360 -10.06 3.92 6.45
CA PRO A 360 -10.76 4.12 5.18
C PRO A 360 -11.27 5.56 5.01
N ASN A 361 -11.73 5.88 3.80
CA ASN A 361 -12.43 7.15 3.56
C ASN A 361 -13.78 7.21 4.28
N THR A 362 -14.20 8.43 4.63
CA THR A 362 -15.56 8.69 5.11
C THR A 362 -16.59 8.25 4.06
N GLY A 363 -17.70 7.67 4.53
CA GLY A 363 -18.74 7.05 3.68
C GLY A 363 -18.55 5.54 3.50
N THR A 364 -17.43 4.97 3.93
CA THR A 364 -17.24 3.52 4.07
C THR A 364 -18.02 3.02 5.29
N GLU A 365 -18.74 1.92 5.14
CA GLU A 365 -19.41 1.24 6.25
C GLU A 365 -18.42 0.30 6.93
N VAL A 366 -18.32 0.36 8.26
CA VAL A 366 -17.48 -0.53 9.08
C VAL A 366 -18.38 -1.56 9.74
N GLU A 367 -18.26 -2.82 9.35
CA GLU A 367 -19.02 -3.91 9.96
C GLU A 367 -18.37 -4.41 11.24
N ASP A 368 -17.02 -4.47 11.26
CA ASP A 368 -16.25 -4.99 12.38
C ASP A 368 -14.82 -4.48 12.29
N ALA A 369 -14.11 -4.40 13.43
CA ALA A 369 -12.70 -4.05 13.46
C ALA A 369 -12.04 -4.62 14.72
N GLY A 370 -10.76 -4.99 14.62
CA GLY A 370 -10.05 -5.56 15.75
C GLY A 370 -8.55 -5.53 15.64
N VAL A 371 -7.91 -5.75 16.76
CA VAL A 371 -6.49 -6.00 16.90
C VAL A 371 -6.31 -7.47 17.26
N PHE A 372 -5.51 -8.21 16.49
CA PHE A 372 -5.20 -9.61 16.81
C PHE A 372 -4.24 -9.65 18.02
N TRP A 373 -4.79 -9.48 19.17
CA TRP A 373 -4.10 -9.60 20.46
C TRP A 373 -4.91 -10.50 21.41
N PRO A 374 -4.74 -11.82 21.31
CA PRO A 374 -5.40 -12.77 22.19
C PRO A 374 -4.93 -12.62 23.63
N THR A 375 -5.80 -12.91 24.60
CA THR A 375 -5.44 -12.92 26.03
C THR A 375 -4.56 -14.13 26.36
N ARG A 376 -3.87 -14.12 27.51
CA ARG A 376 -2.98 -15.21 27.94
C ARG A 376 -3.69 -16.57 28.10
N GLU A 377 -5.00 -16.56 28.29
CA GLU A 377 -5.85 -17.76 28.41
C GLU A 377 -6.23 -18.35 27.04
N ASP A 378 -6.07 -17.59 25.96
CA ASP A 378 -6.36 -18.05 24.61
C ASP A 378 -5.18 -18.87 24.05
N GLU A 379 -5.47 -19.98 23.38
CA GLU A 379 -4.44 -20.80 22.72
C GLU A 379 -3.62 -19.99 21.71
N ALA A 380 -4.25 -19.02 21.03
CA ALA A 380 -3.59 -18.17 20.04
C ALA A 380 -2.61 -17.17 20.66
N PHE A 381 -2.57 -17.00 22.01
CA PHE A 381 -1.58 -16.17 22.69
C PHE A 381 -0.14 -16.57 22.36
N ARG A 382 0.11 -17.83 22.06
CA ARG A 382 1.42 -18.31 21.61
C ARG A 382 1.94 -17.60 20.35
N LEU A 383 1.07 -16.94 19.57
CA LEU A 383 1.46 -16.19 18.37
C LEU A 383 1.92 -14.75 18.72
N THR A 384 1.34 -14.12 19.71
CA THR A 384 1.75 -12.79 20.18
C THR A 384 2.78 -12.89 21.29
N GLY A 385 2.58 -13.80 22.27
CA GLY A 385 3.52 -14.13 23.34
C GLY A 385 3.97 -12.94 24.17
N LEU A 386 5.09 -13.12 24.85
CA LEU A 386 5.85 -12.10 25.55
C LEU A 386 7.26 -12.04 24.97
N TYR A 387 8.00 -10.96 25.26
CA TYR A 387 9.38 -10.82 24.80
C TYR A 387 10.27 -12.00 25.28
N PRO A 388 11.10 -12.60 24.40
CA PRO A 388 11.20 -12.33 22.96
C PRO A 388 9.98 -12.81 22.17
N PHE A 389 9.38 -11.88 21.42
CA PHE A 389 8.12 -12.16 20.72
C PHE A 389 8.27 -13.24 19.66
N PRO A 390 7.29 -14.15 19.54
CA PRO A 390 7.33 -15.23 18.53
C PRO A 390 7.02 -14.75 17.10
N THR A 391 6.42 -13.58 16.96
CA THR A 391 6.14 -12.91 15.68
C THR A 391 6.76 -11.53 15.64
N SER A 392 6.17 -10.56 16.31
CA SER A 392 6.50 -9.15 16.31
C SER A 392 6.09 -8.51 17.64
N ASP A 393 6.71 -7.39 17.98
CA ASP A 393 6.25 -6.46 19.01
C ASP A 393 5.03 -5.65 18.58
N HIS A 394 4.60 -5.75 17.33
CA HIS A 394 3.32 -5.25 16.83
C HIS A 394 2.25 -6.33 16.75
N ARG A 395 1.00 -5.91 16.60
CA ARG A 395 -0.17 -6.77 16.44
C ARG A 395 -0.85 -6.47 15.11
N LEU A 396 -1.34 -7.53 14.44
CA LEU A 396 -2.11 -7.36 13.23
C LEU A 396 -3.41 -6.60 13.51
N VAL A 397 -3.63 -5.51 12.79
CA VAL A 397 -4.84 -4.67 12.87
C VAL A 397 -5.69 -4.90 11.63
N TRP A 398 -6.99 -5.07 11.79
CA TRP A 398 -7.91 -5.36 10.70
C TRP A 398 -9.25 -4.65 10.85
N SER A 399 -9.92 -4.44 9.71
CA SER A 399 -11.28 -3.92 9.67
C SER A 399 -12.06 -4.58 8.53
N LYS A 400 -13.36 -4.86 8.74
CA LYS A 400 -14.32 -5.29 7.72
C LYS A 400 -15.05 -4.09 7.18
N LEU A 401 -14.86 -3.82 5.92
CA LEU A 401 -15.23 -2.58 5.25
C LEU A 401 -16.12 -2.84 4.04
N CYS A 402 -17.17 -2.00 3.86
CA CYS A 402 -17.95 -1.94 2.63
C CYS A 402 -17.78 -0.54 2.03
N PHE A 403 -17.10 -0.45 0.89
CA PHE A 403 -16.85 0.82 0.22
C PHE A 403 -18.02 1.26 -0.65
N PRO A 404 -18.31 2.57 -0.77
CA PRO A 404 -19.29 3.07 -1.73
C PRO A 404 -18.91 2.63 -3.14
N ARG A 405 -19.87 2.07 -3.90
CA ARG A 405 -19.64 1.81 -5.32
C ARG A 405 -19.68 3.13 -6.07
N SER A 406 -18.67 3.39 -6.88
CA SER A 406 -18.72 4.47 -7.85
C SER A 406 -19.95 4.23 -8.75
N LEU A 407 -20.90 5.15 -8.71
CA LEU A 407 -21.99 5.14 -9.71
C LEU A 407 -21.29 5.35 -11.05
N ALA A 408 -21.14 4.29 -11.82
CA ALA A 408 -20.68 4.41 -13.19
C ALA A 408 -21.56 5.50 -13.83
N ARG A 409 -20.98 6.63 -14.22
CA ARG A 409 -21.64 7.55 -15.12
C ARG A 409 -22.00 6.69 -16.31
N SER A 410 -23.30 6.37 -16.45
CA SER A 410 -23.80 5.79 -17.69
C SER A 410 -23.32 6.72 -18.79
N GLU A 411 -22.35 6.25 -19.59
CA GLU A 411 -22.04 6.96 -20.82
C GLU A 411 -23.38 7.15 -21.54
N PRO A 412 -23.69 8.36 -21.99
CA PRO A 412 -24.92 8.55 -22.75
C PRO A 412 -24.86 7.59 -23.91
N SER A 413 -25.79 6.64 -23.94
CA SER A 413 -25.97 5.70 -25.04
C SER A 413 -25.84 6.48 -26.34
N PRO A 414 -25.00 6.06 -27.31
CA PRO A 414 -24.85 6.82 -28.54
C PRO A 414 -26.23 6.96 -29.15
N SER A 415 -26.70 8.22 -29.17
CA SER A 415 -27.98 8.59 -29.79
C SER A 415 -27.99 8.00 -31.19
N ALA A 416 -28.97 7.17 -31.48
CA ALA A 416 -29.15 6.55 -32.77
C ALA A 416 -29.13 7.69 -33.82
N SER A 417 -28.03 7.76 -34.58
CA SER A 417 -27.90 8.64 -35.71
C SER A 417 -28.99 8.32 -36.72
N HIS A 418 -29.87 9.26 -36.97
CA HIS A 418 -30.76 9.19 -38.11
C HIS A 418 -29.96 9.00 -39.41
N PRO A 419 -30.42 8.17 -40.35
CA PRO A 419 -29.70 8.02 -41.62
C PRO A 419 -29.80 9.33 -42.41
N GLU A 420 -28.66 9.96 -42.64
CA GLU A 420 -28.54 11.05 -43.60
C GLU A 420 -28.71 10.53 -45.03
N THR A 421 -29.60 11.15 -45.73
CA THR A 421 -29.83 10.96 -47.16
C THR A 421 -28.63 11.43 -47.97
N PRO A 422 -28.11 10.67 -48.96
CA PRO A 422 -26.93 11.10 -49.72
C PRO A 422 -27.26 12.23 -50.69
N LEU A 423 -26.51 13.31 -50.66
CA LEU A 423 -26.48 14.36 -51.68
C LEU A 423 -25.51 13.95 -52.81
N PRO A 424 -25.77 14.34 -54.08
CA PRO A 424 -25.06 13.83 -55.24
C PRO A 424 -23.68 14.44 -55.42
N SER A 425 -22.78 13.60 -55.93
CA SER A 425 -21.41 13.84 -56.31
C SER A 425 -21.27 14.93 -57.39
N GLY A 426 -20.41 15.92 -57.11
CA GLY A 426 -19.87 16.83 -58.10
C GLY A 426 -18.37 16.53 -58.37
N GLU A 427 -18.05 16.24 -59.60
CA GLU A 427 -16.69 16.00 -60.09
C GLU A 427 -15.86 17.28 -60.20
N GLY A 428 -14.51 17.13 -60.01
CA GLY A 428 -13.47 17.92 -60.63
C GLY A 428 -12.34 18.41 -59.73
N PRO A 429 -11.13 18.64 -60.25
CA PRO A 429 -10.26 17.68 -60.94
C PRO A 429 -8.90 17.41 -60.19
N ARG A 430 -8.28 16.34 -60.61
CA ARG A 430 -6.92 15.90 -60.23
C ARG A 430 -5.84 16.92 -60.53
N LEU A 431 -4.87 17.04 -59.63
CA LEU A 431 -3.48 17.30 -59.96
C LEU A 431 -2.54 16.36 -59.19
N ALA A 432 -1.57 15.89 -59.92
CA ALA A 432 -0.68 14.79 -59.60
C ALA A 432 0.69 15.24 -59.08
N ASN A 433 1.37 14.24 -58.49
CA ASN A 433 2.83 14.11 -58.36
C ASN A 433 3.52 14.97 -57.28
N SER A 434 4.44 14.41 -56.52
CA SER A 434 5.54 13.43 -56.63
C SER A 434 6.07 13.24 -55.22
N GLY A 435 6.34 12.09 -54.66
CA GLY A 435 7.47 11.25 -54.90
C GLY A 435 8.68 11.64 -54.07
N ALA A 436 8.93 10.91 -52.98
CA ALA A 436 10.28 10.48 -52.60
C ALA A 436 10.23 9.49 -51.43
N GLN A 437 10.83 8.36 -51.68
CA GLN A 437 11.17 7.26 -50.81
C GLN A 437 12.38 7.58 -49.92
N SER A 438 12.57 6.69 -48.96
CA SER A 438 13.79 6.33 -48.19
C SER A 438 13.87 7.02 -46.82
N GLY A 439 14.19 6.33 -45.73
CA GLY A 439 14.78 5.03 -45.55
C GLY A 439 14.70 4.59 -44.08
N LEU A 440 14.53 3.31 -43.93
CA LEU A 440 14.76 2.53 -42.72
C LEU A 440 16.26 2.48 -42.41
N LEU A 441 16.63 2.67 -41.14
CA LEU A 441 17.77 2.04 -40.41
C LEU A 441 17.75 2.68 -39.04
N GLY A 442 17.42 2.03 -37.93
CA GLY A 442 18.24 1.01 -37.33
C GLY A 442 19.10 1.66 -36.24
N LEU A 443 18.62 1.66 -34.94
CA LEU A 443 19.54 1.70 -33.80
C LEU A 443 18.91 0.93 -32.63
N VAL A 444 19.19 -0.36 -32.61
CA VAL A 444 19.20 -1.19 -31.42
C VAL A 444 20.66 -1.32 -31.00
N VAL A 445 20.93 -1.33 -29.68
CA VAL A 445 22.20 -1.61 -29.00
C VAL A 445 22.80 -0.36 -28.32
N ALA A 446 22.47 -0.19 -27.04
CA ALA A 446 23.39 0.23 -25.97
C ALA A 446 22.73 0.16 -24.58
N ALA A 447 22.36 -1.02 -24.11
CA ALA A 447 22.02 -1.25 -22.70
C ALA A 447 22.62 -2.57 -22.18
N GLY A 448 23.93 -2.76 -22.35
CA GLY A 448 24.56 -4.01 -21.99
C GLY A 448 25.92 -3.93 -21.29
N VAL A 449 26.45 -2.77 -20.99
CA VAL A 449 27.83 -2.65 -20.48
C VAL A 449 27.93 -1.99 -19.08
N GLY A 450 26.88 -1.33 -18.60
CA GLY A 450 26.89 -0.67 -17.27
C GLY A 450 26.80 -1.62 -16.06
N GLY A 451 26.03 -2.69 -16.18
CA GLY A 451 25.76 -3.60 -15.06
C GLY A 451 26.94 -4.51 -14.64
N ALA A 452 27.78 -4.89 -15.62
CA ALA A 452 28.91 -5.79 -15.33
C ALA A 452 30.09 -5.11 -14.60
N ILE A 453 30.22 -3.79 -14.74
CA ILE A 453 31.32 -3.03 -14.12
C ILE A 453 30.99 -2.73 -12.64
N LEU A 454 29.73 -2.50 -12.29
CA LEU A 454 29.29 -2.31 -10.89
C LEU A 454 29.40 -3.62 -10.07
N LEU A 455 29.01 -4.75 -10.62
CA LEU A 455 29.16 -6.05 -9.95
C LEU A 455 30.63 -6.44 -9.72
N ALA A 456 31.54 -6.10 -10.62
CA ALA A 456 32.96 -6.40 -10.50
C ALA A 456 33.61 -5.52 -9.39
N ARG A 457 33.19 -4.27 -9.23
CA ARG A 457 33.71 -3.38 -8.17
C ARG A 457 33.15 -3.76 -6.79
N TYR A 458 31.91 -4.21 -6.71
CA TYR A 458 31.32 -4.69 -5.46
C TYR A 458 31.96 -5.97 -4.96
N ARG A 459 32.27 -6.92 -5.86
CA ARG A 459 33.01 -8.16 -5.50
C ARG A 459 34.47 -7.91 -5.11
N ALA A 460 35.11 -6.88 -5.65
CA ALA A 460 36.47 -6.48 -5.27
C ALA A 460 36.48 -5.83 -3.87
N TYR A 461 35.47 -5.04 -3.53
CA TYR A 461 35.32 -4.42 -2.20
C TYR A 461 35.13 -5.45 -1.10
N LEU A 462 34.34 -6.52 -1.33
CA LEU A 462 34.13 -7.59 -0.35
C LEU A 462 35.37 -8.48 -0.12
N ARG A 463 36.30 -8.56 -1.11
CA ARG A 463 37.55 -9.34 -0.98
C ARG A 463 38.68 -8.59 -0.26
N SER A 464 38.56 -7.29 -0.04
CA SER A 464 39.58 -6.50 0.64
C SER A 464 39.38 -6.39 2.16
N ARG A 465 38.33 -7.03 2.70
CA ARG A 465 37.99 -7.04 4.15
C ARG A 465 37.81 -8.46 4.74
N ALA A 466 38.26 -9.50 4.03
CA ALA A 466 38.41 -10.87 4.56
C ALA A 466 39.82 -11.14 5.05
#